data_1520de1c953d71482891fc2bd97bde83
#
_entry.id   1520de1c953d71482891fc2bd97bde83
#
_cell.length_a   1.000
_cell.length_b   1.000
_cell.length_c   1.000
_cell.angle_alpha   90.00
_cell.angle_beta   90.00
_cell.angle_gamma   90.00
#
_symmetry.space_group_name_H-M   'P 1'
#
loop_
_entity.id
_entity.type
_entity.pdbx_description
1 polymer ?
#
loop_
_entity_poly.entity_id
_entity_poly.type
_entity_poly.pdbx_seq_one_letter_code
_entity_poly.pdbx_strand_id
1 'polypeptide(L)'
;MKKYELTEEKKVFLGTTLYRIRALKDFELLDGAIIHAGDLGGWVEKEDNLSQEDSAWVSDKAEVFGNARIFGNARIFDNARIFGNARVFDKARIFGNARVSGNVWVFGDVWVCDNAEVYSTTHVMTFGPAGSRNDTTTFYRNKNNGISVTCGCFNGSIEDFLAKVEITHGDNKHGQVYRAAAELAKLQIDLEG
;
A
#
# COMPACT_ATOMS: atom_id res chain seq x y z
N MET A 1 -7.30 22.78 13.61
CA MET A 1 -5.89 23.06 13.21
C MET A 1 -5.53 22.08 12.12
N LYS A 2 -4.90 22.54 11.01
CA LYS A 2 -4.42 21.64 9.95
C LYS A 2 -3.38 20.67 10.51
N LYS A 3 -3.35 19.44 10.00
CA LYS A 3 -2.36 18.43 10.36
C LYS A 3 -1.01 18.72 9.69
N TYR A 4 -1.03 19.17 8.45
CA TYR A 4 0.15 19.49 7.65
C TYR A 4 -0.12 20.67 6.72
N GLU A 5 0.95 21.17 6.13
CA GLU A 5 0.93 22.16 5.05
C GLU A 5 1.76 21.70 3.84
N LEU A 6 1.52 22.32 2.69
CA LEU A 6 2.40 22.23 1.54
C LEU A 6 3.51 23.26 1.70
N THR A 7 4.77 22.83 1.59
CA THR A 7 5.92 23.72 1.68
C THR A 7 6.19 24.40 0.34
N GLU A 8 7.15 25.35 0.31
CA GLU A 8 7.64 25.94 -0.93
C GLU A 8 8.59 24.98 -1.71
N GLU A 9 9.09 23.93 -1.06
CA GLU A 9 9.91 22.91 -1.69
C GLU A 9 9.06 22.12 -2.69
N LYS A 10 9.46 22.14 -3.95
CA LYS A 10 8.72 21.54 -5.05
C LYS A 10 9.62 20.82 -6.03
N LYS A 11 9.05 19.83 -6.70
CA LYS A 11 9.67 19.14 -7.83
C LYS A 11 8.65 18.93 -8.95
N VAL A 12 9.12 18.70 -10.16
CA VAL A 12 8.27 18.34 -11.30
C VAL A 12 8.45 16.86 -11.60
N PHE A 13 7.36 16.13 -11.69
CA PHE A 13 7.31 14.72 -12.09
C PHE A 13 6.23 14.52 -13.17
N LEU A 14 6.60 14.02 -14.33
CA LEU A 14 5.69 13.80 -15.49
C LEU A 14 4.82 15.02 -15.82
N GLY A 15 5.38 16.23 -15.73
CA GLY A 15 4.66 17.48 -15.99
C GLY A 15 3.79 17.98 -14.83
N THR A 16 3.69 17.26 -13.73
CA THR A 16 2.94 17.64 -12.52
C THR A 16 3.89 18.23 -11.48
N THR A 17 3.52 19.36 -10.89
CA THR A 17 4.29 19.95 -9.78
C THR A 17 3.85 19.28 -8.48
N LEU A 18 4.81 18.73 -7.74
CA LEU A 18 4.60 18.14 -6.42
C LEU A 18 5.25 19.00 -5.36
N TYR A 19 4.58 19.14 -4.23
CA TYR A 19 5.03 19.92 -3.08
C TYR A 19 5.38 18.97 -1.93
N ARG A 20 6.47 19.29 -1.23
CA ARG A 20 6.81 18.61 0.01
C ARG A 20 5.79 18.95 1.09
N ILE A 21 5.37 17.97 1.88
CA ILE A 21 4.49 18.23 3.03
C ILE A 21 5.32 18.41 4.30
N ARG A 22 4.80 19.19 5.26
CA ARG A 22 5.37 19.38 6.59
C ARG A 22 4.29 19.27 7.66
N ALA A 23 4.53 18.49 8.69
CA ALA A 23 3.60 18.36 9.82
C ALA A 23 3.54 19.69 10.60
N LEU A 24 2.31 20.07 11.02
CA LEU A 24 2.03 21.28 11.80
C LEU A 24 1.75 20.98 13.27
N LYS A 25 1.59 19.72 13.62
CA LYS A 25 1.35 19.24 14.99
C LYS A 25 1.90 17.83 15.15
N ASP A 26 2.14 17.43 16.38
CA ASP A 26 2.47 16.04 16.70
C ASP A 26 1.24 15.16 16.50
N PHE A 27 1.46 13.96 15.95
CA PHE A 27 0.44 12.91 15.89
C PHE A 27 1.10 11.53 15.80
N GLU A 28 0.37 10.53 16.27
CA GLU A 28 0.83 9.15 16.28
C GLU A 28 0.27 8.39 15.07
N LEU A 29 1.14 7.64 14.41
CA LEU A 29 0.76 6.69 13.37
C LEU A 29 0.24 5.39 14.02
N LEU A 30 -0.51 4.62 13.28
CA LEU A 30 -1.13 3.38 13.79
C LEU A 30 -0.14 2.36 14.37
N ASP A 31 1.11 2.38 13.94
CA ASP A 31 2.17 1.50 14.43
C ASP A 31 2.96 2.07 15.62
N GLY A 32 2.48 3.17 16.21
CA GLY A 32 3.11 3.81 17.36
C GLY A 32 4.23 4.78 17.02
N ALA A 33 4.60 4.94 15.74
CA ALA A 33 5.59 5.96 15.35
C ALA A 33 4.97 7.36 15.48
N ILE A 34 5.74 8.30 16.00
CA ILE A 34 5.30 9.69 16.20
C ILE A 34 5.86 10.55 15.08
N ILE A 35 5.00 11.34 14.46
CA ILE A 35 5.36 12.42 13.56
C ILE A 35 5.31 13.71 14.38
N HIS A 36 6.42 14.42 14.45
CA HIS A 36 6.51 15.68 15.19
C HIS A 36 6.20 16.90 14.33
N ALA A 37 5.72 17.95 14.95
CA ALA A 37 5.55 19.25 14.30
C ALA A 37 6.91 19.70 13.71
N GLY A 38 6.89 20.05 12.42
CA GLY A 38 8.09 20.39 11.65
C GLY A 38 8.66 19.25 10.81
N ASP A 39 8.30 18.01 11.07
CA ASP A 39 8.76 16.86 10.28
C ASP A 39 8.32 17.00 8.81
N LEU A 40 9.27 16.74 7.92
CA LEU A 40 9.00 16.70 6.48
C LEU A 40 8.46 15.34 6.09
N GLY A 41 7.35 15.34 5.37
CA GLY A 41 6.80 14.13 4.77
C GLY A 41 7.26 13.93 3.32
N GLY A 42 6.46 13.22 2.54
CA GLY A 42 6.65 12.97 1.12
C GLY A 42 6.13 14.11 0.24
N TRP A 43 5.66 13.75 -0.94
CA TRP A 43 5.32 14.69 -2.00
C TRP A 43 3.86 14.53 -2.44
N VAL A 44 3.12 15.62 -2.48
CA VAL A 44 1.74 15.64 -2.97
C VAL A 44 1.54 16.76 -3.99
N GLU A 45 0.61 16.59 -4.92
CA GLU A 45 0.26 17.64 -5.88
C GLU A 45 -0.60 18.74 -5.24
N LYS A 46 -1.51 18.36 -4.37
CA LYS A 46 -2.49 19.26 -3.74
C LYS A 46 -2.95 18.72 -2.39
N GLU A 47 -3.57 19.57 -1.57
CA GLU A 47 -4.08 19.17 -0.25
C GLU A 47 -5.10 18.02 -0.33
N ASP A 48 -5.91 17.93 -1.38
CA ASP A 48 -6.90 16.86 -1.56
C ASP A 48 -6.28 15.45 -1.65
N ASN A 49 -4.98 15.34 -1.92
CA ASN A 49 -4.32 14.04 -2.03
C ASN A 49 -4.10 13.35 -0.68
N LEU A 50 -4.02 14.09 0.42
CA LEU A 50 -3.83 13.55 1.76
C LEU A 50 -4.81 14.19 2.74
N SER A 51 -5.53 13.37 3.50
CA SER A 51 -6.47 13.85 4.52
C SER A 51 -5.78 14.70 5.59
N GLN A 52 -6.38 15.80 5.96
CA GLN A 52 -6.01 16.64 7.11
C GLN A 52 -6.46 16.05 8.45
N GLU A 53 -7.36 15.10 8.39
CA GLU A 53 -7.89 14.36 9.53
C GLU A 53 -7.14 13.02 9.65
N ASP A 54 -7.44 12.25 10.65
CA ASP A 54 -6.87 10.91 10.89
C ASP A 54 -5.32 10.91 10.96
N SER A 55 -4.71 9.72 10.98
CA SER A 55 -3.26 9.56 11.05
C SER A 55 -2.59 9.20 9.72
N ALA A 56 -3.34 9.23 8.60
CA ALA A 56 -2.75 8.95 7.29
C ALA A 56 -1.53 9.84 7.00
N TRP A 57 -0.46 9.25 6.49
CA TRP A 57 0.77 9.99 6.22
C TRP A 57 1.49 9.50 4.96
N VAL A 58 2.09 10.45 4.27
CA VAL A 58 3.00 10.24 3.13
C VAL A 58 4.39 10.65 3.59
N SER A 59 5.38 9.78 3.48
CA SER A 59 6.76 10.05 3.95
C SER A 59 7.82 9.74 2.89
N ASP A 60 9.05 10.04 3.22
CA ASP A 60 10.25 9.77 2.44
C ASP A 60 10.22 10.39 1.02
N LYS A 61 10.32 9.55 0.00
CA LYS A 61 10.26 9.96 -1.41
C LYS A 61 8.92 9.64 -2.07
N ALA A 62 7.95 9.14 -1.30
CA ALA A 62 6.63 8.78 -1.83
C ALA A 62 5.93 9.97 -2.48
N GLU A 63 5.21 9.68 -3.56
CA GLU A 63 4.55 10.66 -4.42
C GLU A 63 3.05 10.34 -4.53
N VAL A 64 2.20 11.34 -4.28
CA VAL A 64 0.74 11.21 -4.44
C VAL A 64 0.23 12.37 -5.29
N PHE A 65 -0.42 12.07 -6.41
CA PHE A 65 -0.86 13.09 -7.35
C PHE A 65 -2.10 12.70 -8.16
N GLY A 66 -2.56 13.59 -9.03
CA GLY A 66 -3.82 13.45 -9.75
C GLY A 66 -5.01 13.57 -8.80
N ASN A 67 -5.97 12.69 -8.96
CA ASN A 67 -7.15 12.59 -8.10
C ASN A 67 -7.00 11.52 -7.00
N ALA A 68 -5.79 11.04 -6.78
CA ALA A 68 -5.53 10.06 -5.74
C ALA A 68 -5.81 10.64 -4.35
N ARG A 69 -6.36 9.81 -3.45
CA ARG A 69 -6.72 10.20 -2.09
C ARG A 69 -6.21 9.21 -1.06
N ILE A 70 -5.50 9.73 -0.07
CA ILE A 70 -4.97 8.98 1.07
C ILE A 70 -5.66 9.48 2.34
N PHE A 71 -6.29 8.58 3.10
CA PHE A 71 -7.04 8.94 4.31
C PHE A 71 -7.09 7.77 5.32
N GLY A 72 -7.79 7.96 6.44
CA GLY A 72 -7.82 7.00 7.55
C GLY A 72 -6.45 6.91 8.23
N ASN A 73 -5.91 5.72 8.35
CA ASN A 73 -4.61 5.46 8.97
C ASN A 73 -3.60 4.91 7.93
N ALA A 74 -3.84 5.19 6.64
CA ALA A 74 -3.00 4.68 5.56
C ALA A 74 -1.60 5.30 5.58
N ARG A 75 -0.59 4.49 5.23
CA ARG A 75 0.80 4.90 5.17
C ARG A 75 1.38 4.67 3.78
N ILE A 76 1.97 5.72 3.21
CA ILE A 76 2.66 5.69 1.93
C ILE A 76 4.10 6.14 2.17
N PHE A 77 5.09 5.29 1.87
CA PHE A 77 6.48 5.62 2.18
C PHE A 77 7.48 5.03 1.18
N ASP A 78 8.76 5.21 1.41
CA ASP A 78 9.86 4.90 0.49
C ASP A 78 9.71 5.63 -0.86
N ASN A 79 9.65 4.89 -1.98
CA ASN A 79 9.53 5.42 -3.33
C ASN A 79 8.16 5.12 -3.95
N ALA A 80 7.15 4.83 -3.13
CA ALA A 80 5.81 4.47 -3.61
C ALA A 80 5.14 5.63 -4.37
N ARG A 81 4.36 5.30 -5.39
CA ARG A 81 3.63 6.27 -6.23
C ARG A 81 2.16 5.93 -6.30
N ILE A 82 1.33 6.88 -5.90
CA ILE A 82 -0.13 6.75 -5.93
C ILE A 82 -0.69 7.87 -6.79
N PHE A 83 -1.43 7.52 -7.84
CA PHE A 83 -1.92 8.52 -8.79
C PHE A 83 -3.23 8.10 -9.48
N GLY A 84 -3.69 8.88 -10.46
CA GLY A 84 -4.98 8.65 -11.10
C GLY A 84 -6.14 8.92 -10.13
N ASN A 85 -7.09 8.00 -10.03
CA ASN A 85 -8.23 8.07 -9.13
C ASN A 85 -8.11 7.09 -7.94
N ALA A 86 -6.92 6.61 -7.65
CA ALA A 86 -6.69 5.62 -6.61
C ALA A 86 -7.10 6.13 -5.22
N ARG A 87 -7.65 5.25 -4.40
CA ARG A 87 -8.00 5.53 -3.01
C ARG A 87 -7.29 4.55 -2.10
N VAL A 88 -6.56 5.07 -1.13
CA VAL A 88 -5.83 4.26 -0.14
C VAL A 88 -6.27 4.70 1.25
N PHE A 89 -6.81 3.79 2.03
CA PHE A 89 -7.42 4.15 3.31
C PHE A 89 -7.39 3.00 4.33
N ASP A 90 -8.04 3.20 5.47
CA ASP A 90 -7.98 2.32 6.64
C ASP A 90 -6.53 2.15 7.14
N LYS A 91 -6.03 0.92 7.21
CA LYS A 91 -4.69 0.58 7.70
C LYS A 91 -3.72 0.20 6.58
N ALA A 92 -4.09 0.49 5.33
CA ALA A 92 -3.30 0.09 4.17
C ALA A 92 -1.89 0.71 4.19
N ARG A 93 -0.89 -0.09 3.85
CA ARG A 93 0.51 0.33 3.73
C ARG A 93 1.00 0.09 2.32
N ILE A 94 1.49 1.13 1.67
CA ILE A 94 2.07 1.04 0.33
C ILE A 94 3.48 1.61 0.38
N PHE A 95 4.47 0.80 0.00
CA PHE A 95 5.88 1.17 0.16
C PHE A 95 6.79 0.50 -0.88
N GLY A 96 8.10 0.68 -0.73
CA GLY A 96 9.06 0.22 -1.72
C GLY A 96 8.96 1.03 -3.02
N ASN A 97 8.95 0.37 -4.16
CA ASN A 97 8.76 0.99 -5.47
C ASN A 97 7.35 0.76 -6.03
N ALA A 98 6.38 0.50 -5.15
CA ALA A 98 5.01 0.19 -5.56
C ALA A 98 4.35 1.34 -6.33
N ARG A 99 3.57 0.98 -7.35
CA ARG A 99 2.77 1.91 -8.15
C ARG A 99 1.32 1.51 -8.08
N VAL A 100 0.48 2.42 -7.61
CA VAL A 100 -0.97 2.23 -7.53
C VAL A 100 -1.67 3.35 -8.27
N SER A 101 -2.50 3.03 -9.24
CA SER A 101 -3.20 4.05 -10.04
C SER A 101 -4.54 3.54 -10.59
N GLY A 102 -5.15 4.31 -11.48
CA GLY A 102 -6.47 3.98 -12.02
C GLY A 102 -7.58 4.18 -11.00
N ASN A 103 -8.65 3.40 -11.08
CA ASN A 103 -9.81 3.46 -10.17
C ASN A 103 -9.69 2.45 -9.02
N VAL A 104 -8.50 2.18 -8.54
CA VAL A 104 -8.21 1.16 -7.53
C VAL A 104 -8.51 1.66 -6.13
N TRP A 105 -9.07 0.79 -5.31
CA TRP A 105 -9.23 1.00 -3.87
C TRP A 105 -8.37 -0.02 -3.13
N VAL A 106 -7.44 0.48 -2.31
CA VAL A 106 -6.58 -0.31 -1.42
C VAL A 106 -6.93 0.05 0.01
N PHE A 107 -7.49 -0.89 0.75
CA PHE A 107 -8.04 -0.64 2.08
C PHE A 107 -7.94 -1.87 2.99
N GLY A 108 -8.21 -1.67 4.27
CA GLY A 108 -8.05 -2.71 5.29
C GLY A 108 -6.60 -2.83 5.75
N ASP A 109 -6.26 -3.92 6.39
CA ASP A 109 -4.90 -4.20 6.88
C ASP A 109 -4.08 -4.90 5.79
N VAL A 110 -3.76 -4.16 4.73
CA VAL A 110 -3.09 -4.67 3.53
C VAL A 110 -1.72 -4.04 3.34
N TRP A 111 -0.79 -4.82 2.82
CA TRP A 111 0.55 -4.36 2.48
C TRP A 111 0.79 -4.60 1.00
N VAL A 112 1.05 -3.52 0.26
CA VAL A 112 1.42 -3.54 -1.16
C VAL A 112 2.80 -2.92 -1.28
N CYS A 113 3.78 -3.69 -1.68
CA CYS A 113 5.17 -3.24 -1.58
C CYS A 113 6.05 -3.68 -2.75
N ASP A 114 7.35 -3.46 -2.61
CA ASP A 114 8.39 -3.78 -3.56
C ASP A 114 8.16 -3.17 -4.95
N ASN A 115 7.92 -3.99 -5.95
CA ASN A 115 7.69 -3.57 -7.32
C ASN A 115 6.24 -3.85 -7.74
N ALA A 116 5.27 -3.68 -6.84
CA ALA A 116 3.85 -3.83 -7.14
C ALA A 116 3.41 -2.86 -8.25
N GLU A 117 2.58 -3.34 -9.15
CA GLU A 117 1.95 -2.56 -10.21
C GLU A 117 0.45 -2.82 -10.21
N VAL A 118 -0.30 -1.99 -9.48
CA VAL A 118 -1.74 -2.13 -9.25
C VAL A 118 -2.47 -1.00 -9.98
N TYR A 119 -2.97 -1.29 -11.17
CA TYR A 119 -3.64 -0.32 -12.05
C TYR A 119 -5.12 -0.61 -12.24
N SER A 120 -5.59 -1.77 -11.78
CA SER A 120 -6.97 -2.23 -11.81
C SER A 120 -7.36 -2.86 -10.48
N THR A 121 -8.64 -2.89 -10.18
CA THR A 121 -9.20 -3.63 -9.03
C THR A 121 -8.93 -5.14 -9.14
N THR A 122 -8.69 -5.66 -10.35
CA THR A 122 -8.31 -7.05 -10.59
C THR A 122 -6.82 -7.32 -10.33
N HIS A 123 -5.99 -6.32 -10.04
CA HIS A 123 -4.56 -6.46 -9.78
C HIS A 123 -4.22 -6.66 -8.30
N VAL A 124 -5.20 -6.67 -7.42
CA VAL A 124 -5.02 -6.88 -5.99
C VAL A 124 -6.16 -7.70 -5.42
N MET A 125 -5.84 -8.64 -4.57
CA MET A 125 -6.79 -9.44 -3.82
C MET A 125 -6.33 -9.53 -2.36
N THR A 126 -7.27 -9.39 -1.45
CA THR A 126 -7.04 -9.59 -0.02
C THR A 126 -7.82 -10.80 0.46
N PHE A 127 -7.21 -11.57 1.33
CA PHE A 127 -7.81 -12.75 1.94
C PHE A 127 -7.57 -12.74 3.44
N GLY A 128 -8.63 -12.81 4.20
CA GLY A 128 -8.53 -12.84 5.67
C GLY A 128 -9.57 -11.99 6.39
N PRO A 129 -9.47 -11.95 7.74
CA PRO A 129 -8.46 -12.62 8.56
C PRO A 129 -8.55 -14.14 8.50
N ALA A 130 -7.41 -14.81 8.25
CA ALA A 130 -7.37 -16.26 8.08
C ALA A 130 -6.00 -16.86 8.43
N GLY A 131 -5.90 -18.19 8.28
CA GLY A 131 -4.66 -18.92 8.51
C GLY A 131 -4.28 -19.04 9.99
N SER A 132 -3.03 -19.40 10.25
CA SER A 132 -2.53 -19.65 11.62
C SER A 132 -2.39 -18.38 12.47
N ARG A 133 -2.25 -17.21 11.84
CA ARG A 133 -2.07 -15.92 12.49
C ARG A 133 -3.37 -15.13 12.62
N ASN A 134 -4.46 -15.60 11.99
CA ASN A 134 -5.71 -14.89 11.87
C ASN A 134 -5.51 -13.45 11.32
N ASP A 135 -4.68 -13.33 10.29
CA ASP A 135 -4.22 -12.09 9.72
C ASP A 135 -4.60 -11.98 8.23
N THR A 136 -4.41 -10.80 7.64
CA THR A 136 -4.70 -10.55 6.23
C THR A 136 -3.52 -10.99 5.36
N THR A 137 -3.82 -11.72 4.29
CA THR A 137 -2.89 -12.01 3.19
C THR A 137 -3.26 -11.16 2.00
N THR A 138 -2.29 -10.44 1.44
CA THR A 138 -2.47 -9.61 0.25
C THR A 138 -1.73 -10.23 -0.92
N PHE A 139 -2.44 -10.43 -2.02
CA PHE A 139 -1.90 -10.85 -3.32
C PHE A 139 -1.99 -9.68 -4.27
N TYR A 140 -0.95 -9.39 -5.03
CA TYR A 140 -0.95 -8.26 -5.97
C TYR A 140 -0.05 -8.51 -7.17
N ARG A 141 -0.43 -7.93 -8.31
CA ARG A 141 0.39 -7.93 -9.53
C ARG A 141 1.68 -7.15 -9.30
N ASN A 142 2.78 -7.66 -9.81
CA ASN A 142 4.08 -6.99 -9.81
C ASN A 142 4.53 -6.62 -11.24
N LYS A 143 5.60 -5.84 -11.34
CA LYS A 143 6.15 -5.34 -12.62
C LYS A 143 6.60 -6.42 -13.60
N ASN A 144 6.78 -7.66 -13.15
CA ASN A 144 7.20 -8.79 -13.98
C ASN A 144 6.01 -9.62 -14.47
N ASN A 145 4.79 -9.09 -14.36
CA ASN A 145 3.54 -9.79 -14.64
C ASN A 145 3.40 -11.10 -13.85
N GLY A 146 3.89 -11.10 -12.61
CA GLY A 146 3.70 -12.17 -11.64
C GLY A 146 2.85 -11.71 -10.47
N ILE A 147 2.54 -12.63 -9.57
CA ILE A 147 1.83 -12.36 -8.32
C ILE A 147 2.82 -12.33 -7.17
N SER A 148 2.85 -11.21 -6.45
CA SER A 148 3.54 -11.09 -5.17
C SER A 148 2.55 -11.24 -4.02
N VAL A 149 3.05 -11.71 -2.88
CA VAL A 149 2.24 -11.99 -1.69
C VAL A 149 2.88 -11.36 -0.47
N THR A 150 2.07 -10.69 0.34
CA THR A 150 2.43 -10.30 1.71
C THR A 150 1.49 -11.00 2.70
N CYS A 151 2.08 -11.63 3.73
CA CYS A 151 1.35 -12.35 4.78
C CYS A 151 2.13 -12.29 6.10
N GLY A 152 1.75 -11.41 7.00
CA GLY A 152 2.53 -11.12 8.21
C GLY A 152 3.94 -10.65 7.86
N CYS A 153 4.97 -11.38 8.26
CA CYS A 153 6.37 -11.07 7.92
C CYS A 153 6.84 -11.68 6.59
N PHE A 154 5.99 -12.45 5.89
CA PHE A 154 6.32 -12.98 4.58
C PHE A 154 6.10 -11.91 3.51
N ASN A 155 7.07 -11.81 2.60
CA ASN A 155 6.98 -11.04 1.37
C ASN A 155 7.77 -11.76 0.28
N GLY A 156 7.14 -12.05 -0.86
CA GLY A 156 7.77 -12.78 -1.95
C GLY A 156 6.81 -13.12 -3.09
N SER A 157 7.26 -13.99 -4.00
CA SER A 157 6.40 -14.50 -5.07
C SER A 157 5.33 -15.45 -4.53
N ILE A 158 4.29 -15.70 -5.32
CA ILE A 158 3.25 -16.68 -4.96
C ILE A 158 3.82 -18.10 -4.88
N GLU A 159 4.84 -18.41 -5.67
CA GLU A 159 5.56 -19.68 -5.66
C GLU A 159 6.34 -19.85 -4.34
N ASP A 160 7.09 -18.84 -3.92
CA ASP A 160 7.79 -18.83 -2.64
C ASP A 160 6.82 -18.92 -1.45
N PHE A 161 5.68 -18.24 -1.55
CA PHE A 161 4.61 -18.34 -0.56
C PHE A 161 4.11 -19.77 -0.42
N LEU A 162 3.77 -20.43 -1.53
CA LEU A 162 3.29 -21.80 -1.54
C LEU A 162 4.35 -22.78 -1.00
N ALA A 163 5.61 -22.62 -1.36
CA ALA A 163 6.71 -23.40 -0.83
C ALA A 163 6.84 -23.20 0.71
N LYS A 164 6.72 -21.96 1.18
CA LYS A 164 6.74 -21.66 2.62
C LYS A 164 5.54 -22.24 3.37
N VAL A 165 4.36 -22.20 2.76
CA VAL A 165 3.13 -22.82 3.30
C VAL A 165 3.33 -24.32 3.45
N GLU A 166 3.88 -25.00 2.46
CA GLU A 166 4.15 -26.45 2.50
C GLU A 166 5.09 -26.79 3.65
N ILE A 167 6.22 -26.09 3.77
CA ILE A 167 7.21 -26.33 4.84
C ILE A 167 6.62 -26.09 6.24
N THR A 168 5.77 -25.05 6.38
CA THR A 168 5.30 -24.60 7.69
C THR A 168 4.04 -25.33 8.14
N HIS A 169 3.16 -25.65 7.22
CA HIS A 169 1.80 -26.14 7.51
C HIS A 169 1.49 -27.50 6.89
N GLY A 170 2.20 -27.93 5.83
CA GLY A 170 1.89 -29.17 5.13
C GLY A 170 0.42 -29.28 4.78
N ASP A 171 -0.17 -30.44 5.04
CA ASP A 171 -1.58 -30.72 4.74
C ASP A 171 -2.57 -30.37 5.87
N ASN A 172 -2.12 -29.63 6.90
CA ASN A 172 -3.04 -29.21 7.93
C ASN A 172 -4.07 -28.19 7.39
N LYS A 173 -5.09 -27.87 8.20
CA LYS A 173 -6.16 -26.93 7.82
C LYS A 173 -5.63 -25.58 7.34
N HIS A 174 -4.57 -25.03 7.96
CA HIS A 174 -4.01 -23.75 7.57
C HIS A 174 -3.29 -23.83 6.21
N GLY A 175 -2.55 -24.90 5.94
CA GLY A 175 -1.93 -25.15 4.64
C GLY A 175 -2.97 -25.24 3.53
N GLN A 176 -4.06 -25.99 3.77
CA GLN A 176 -5.17 -26.08 2.82
C GLN A 176 -5.81 -24.73 2.52
N VAL A 177 -6.06 -23.91 3.56
CA VAL A 177 -6.65 -22.56 3.43
C VAL A 177 -5.74 -21.64 2.62
N TYR A 178 -4.44 -21.60 2.91
CA TYR A 178 -3.49 -20.75 2.17
C TYR A 178 -3.33 -21.17 0.71
N ARG A 179 -3.30 -22.49 0.42
CA ARG A 179 -3.26 -22.99 -0.96
C ARG A 179 -4.54 -22.60 -1.73
N ALA A 180 -5.71 -22.74 -1.12
CA ALA A 180 -6.96 -22.33 -1.73
C ALA A 180 -7.00 -20.83 -2.03
N ALA A 181 -6.51 -19.99 -1.10
CA ALA A 181 -6.40 -18.55 -1.31
C ALA A 181 -5.44 -18.20 -2.46
N ALA A 182 -4.31 -18.89 -2.56
CA ALA A 182 -3.35 -18.69 -3.65
C ALA A 182 -3.94 -19.10 -5.01
N GLU A 183 -4.68 -20.22 -5.10
CA GLU A 183 -5.36 -20.61 -6.34
C GLU A 183 -6.45 -19.60 -6.72
N LEU A 184 -7.21 -19.10 -5.75
CA LEU A 184 -8.18 -18.04 -6.01
C LEU A 184 -7.49 -16.75 -6.53
N ALA A 185 -6.35 -16.39 -5.95
CA ALA A 185 -5.57 -15.23 -6.40
C ALA A 185 -5.08 -15.38 -7.86
N LYS A 186 -4.63 -16.58 -8.25
CA LYS A 186 -4.22 -16.86 -9.65
C LYS A 186 -5.37 -16.72 -10.64
N LEU A 187 -6.62 -17.00 -10.20
CA LEU A 187 -7.81 -16.83 -11.03
C LEU A 187 -8.29 -15.38 -11.08
N GLN A 188 -8.13 -14.63 -9.98
CA GLN A 188 -8.67 -13.29 -9.81
C GLN A 188 -7.75 -12.21 -10.38
N ILE A 189 -6.42 -12.39 -10.22
CA ILE A 189 -5.45 -11.35 -10.59
C ILE A 189 -5.15 -11.42 -12.08
N ASP A 190 -5.52 -10.34 -12.77
CA ASP A 190 -5.23 -10.17 -14.18
C ASP A 190 -3.75 -9.78 -14.37
N LEU A 191 -3.02 -10.58 -15.13
CA LEU A 191 -1.62 -10.36 -15.46
C LEU A 191 -1.41 -9.85 -16.89
N GLU A 192 -2.47 -9.83 -17.72
CA GLU A 192 -2.39 -9.48 -19.15
C GLU A 192 -2.71 -8.01 -19.44
N GLY A 193 -3.10 -7.20 -18.45
CA GLY A 193 -3.57 -5.82 -18.61
C GLY A 193 -2.48 -4.74 -18.60
#